data_7bab80ebb8465059962b20c63288113b
#
_entry.id   7bab80ebb8465059962b20c63288113b
#
_cell.length_a   1.000
_cell.length_b   1.000
_cell.length_c   1.000
_cell.angle_alpha   90.00
_cell.angle_beta   90.00
_cell.angle_gamma   90.00
#
_symmetry.space_group_name_H-M   'P 1'
#
loop_
_entity.id
_entity.type
_entity.pdbx_description
1 polymer ?
#
loop_
_entity_poly.entity_id
_entity_poly.type
_entity_poly.pdbx_seq_one_letter_code
_entity_poly.pdbx_strand_id
1 'polypeptide(L)' 'MKIGIDVGGTKTEGILLDPNGTEIDRKRINTEKSYDGTIKGILSIINHFEDKHGKAESVGMGMPG' A
#
# COMPACT_ATOMS: atom_id res chain seq x y z
N MET A 1 -12.18 -4.21 -4.66
CA MET A 1 -10.96 -3.38 -4.70
C MET A 1 -9.77 -4.17 -4.20
N LYS A 2 -8.61 -3.92 -4.76
CA LYS A 2 -7.35 -4.56 -4.38
C LYS A 2 -6.32 -3.51 -4.06
N ILE A 3 -5.48 -3.79 -3.05
CA ILE A 3 -4.37 -2.91 -2.71
C ILE A 3 -3.07 -3.61 -3.10
N GLY A 4 -2.21 -2.92 -3.84
CA GLY A 4 -0.86 -3.36 -4.12
C GLY A 4 0.13 -2.50 -3.36
N ILE A 5 1.06 -3.12 -2.65
CA ILE A 5 2.09 -2.41 -1.90
C ILE A 5 3.46 -2.75 -2.50
N ASP A 6 4.23 -1.71 -2.79
CA ASP A 6 5.59 -1.85 -3.29
C ASP A 6 6.54 -1.20 -2.29
N VAL A 7 7.39 -2.02 -1.66
CA VAL A 7 8.33 -1.55 -0.64
C VAL A 7 9.71 -1.36 -1.27
N GLY A 8 10.07 -0.12 -1.49
CA GLY A 8 11.40 0.22 -1.98
C GLY A 8 12.34 0.61 -0.85
N GLY A 9 13.60 0.84 -1.18
CA GLY A 9 14.63 1.22 -0.20
C GLY A 9 14.39 2.58 0.45
N THR A 10 13.80 3.53 -0.27
CA THR A 10 13.54 4.88 0.21
C THR A 10 12.06 5.22 0.31
N LYS A 11 11.23 4.65 -0.56
CA LYS A 11 9.80 4.93 -0.62
C LYS A 11 9.01 3.65 -0.63
N THR A 12 7.88 3.67 0.09
CA THR A 12 6.88 2.61 0.06
C THR A 12 5.63 3.19 -0.59
N GLU A 13 5.12 2.52 -1.61
CA GLU A 13 3.97 3.01 -2.36
C GLU A 13 2.85 1.99 -2.36
N GLY A 14 1.63 2.48 -2.12
CA GLY A 14 0.43 1.68 -2.23
C GLY A 14 -0.44 2.19 -3.37
N ILE A 15 -1.06 1.26 -4.09
CA ILE A 15 -1.98 1.55 -5.17
C ILE A 15 -3.29 0.84 -4.86
N LEU A 16 -4.40 1.56 -5.00
CA LEU A 16 -5.73 0.97 -4.86
C LEU A 16 -6.30 0.78 -6.26
N LEU A 17 -6.69 -0.46 -6.58
CA LEU A 17 -7.24 -0.82 -7.88
C LEU A 17 -8.68 -1.26 -7.75
N ASP A 18 -9.51 -0.90 -8.75
CA ASP A 18 -10.87 -1.41 -8.84
C ASP A 18 -10.86 -2.84 -9.41
N PRO A 19 -12.03 -3.52 -9.48
CA PRO A 19 -12.09 -4.89 -10.01
C PRO A 19 -11.59 -5.03 -11.45
N ASN A 20 -11.57 -3.96 -12.21
CA ASN A 20 -11.09 -3.96 -13.59
C ASN A 20 -9.59 -3.69 -13.71
N GLY A 21 -8.93 -3.43 -12.58
CA GLY A 21 -7.51 -3.13 -12.57
C GLY A 21 -7.17 -1.65 -12.80
N THR A 22 -8.18 -0.78 -12.76
CA THR A 22 -7.96 0.66 -12.89
C THR A 22 -7.53 1.26 -11.57
N GLU A 23 -6.51 2.11 -11.59
CA GLU A 23 -6.03 2.78 -10.39
C GLU A 23 -7.06 3.80 -9.89
N ILE A 24 -7.51 3.61 -8.65
CA ILE A 24 -8.46 4.52 -7.99
C ILE A 24 -7.71 5.56 -7.17
N ASP A 25 -6.64 5.15 -6.48
CA ASP A 25 -5.90 6.01 -5.56
C ASP A 25 -4.47 5.52 -5.42
N ARG A 26 -3.60 6.38 -4.92
CA ARG A 26 -2.19 6.08 -4.74
C ARG A 26 -1.69 6.82 -3.50
N LYS A 27 -0.88 6.15 -2.69
CA LYS A 27 -0.27 6.73 -1.51
C LYS A 27 1.20 6.34 -1.44
N ARG A 28 2.07 7.32 -1.26
CA ARG A 28 3.52 7.10 -1.13
C ARG A 28 3.99 7.67 0.20
N ILE A 29 4.81 6.91 0.90
CA ILE A 29 5.42 7.33 2.16
C ILE A 29 6.91 6.99 2.13
N ASN A 30 7.68 7.57 3.06
CA ASN A 30 9.07 7.21 3.24
C ASN A 30 9.16 5.82 3.87
N THR A 31 10.08 4.99 3.38
CA THR A 31 10.34 3.68 3.97
C THR A 31 11.12 3.86 5.26
N GLU A 32 10.60 3.32 6.35
CA GLU A 32 11.33 3.26 7.61
C GLU A 32 12.41 2.18 7.54
N LYS A 33 13.53 2.41 8.22
CA LYS A 33 14.66 1.48 8.19
C LYS A 33 14.44 0.26 9.07
N SER A 34 13.60 0.37 10.09
CA SER A 34 13.32 -0.75 10.98
C SER A 34 12.22 -1.64 10.40
N TYR A 35 12.23 -2.91 10.78
CA TYR A 35 11.19 -3.85 10.39
C TYR A 35 9.81 -3.38 10.88
N ASP A 36 9.74 -3.01 12.16
CA ASP A 36 8.49 -2.53 12.76
C ASP A 36 7.97 -1.27 12.06
N GLY A 37 8.85 -0.33 11.75
CA GLY A 37 8.49 0.88 11.03
C GLY A 37 7.97 0.59 9.64
N THR A 38 8.58 -0.37 8.94
CA THR A 38 8.12 -0.79 7.62
C THR A 38 6.70 -1.37 7.70
N ILE A 39 6.44 -2.24 8.67
CA ILE A 39 5.11 -2.82 8.86
C ILE A 39 4.08 -1.74 9.19
N LYS A 40 4.41 -0.81 10.10
CA LYS A 40 3.53 0.30 10.43
C LYS A 40 3.22 1.17 9.22
N GLY A 41 4.22 1.40 8.36
CA GLY A 41 4.04 2.15 7.13
C GLY A 41 3.07 1.47 6.18
N ILE A 42 3.23 0.16 5.99
CA ILE A 42 2.32 -0.63 5.15
C ILE A 42 0.89 -0.55 5.70
N LEU A 43 0.73 -0.73 7.02
CA LEU A 43 -0.59 -0.66 7.64
C LEU A 43 -1.20 0.73 7.51
N SER A 44 -0.40 1.79 7.59
CA SER A 44 -0.90 3.16 7.42
C SER A 44 -1.45 3.39 6.02
N ILE A 45 -0.82 2.82 5.00
CA ILE A 45 -1.30 2.91 3.62
C ILE A 45 -2.63 2.16 3.48
N ILE A 46 -2.70 0.94 4.01
CA ILE A 46 -3.93 0.14 3.96
C ILE A 46 -5.06 0.88 4.66
N ASN A 47 -4.82 1.38 5.86
CA ASN A 47 -5.83 2.11 6.62
C ASN A 47 -6.27 3.39 5.90
N HIS A 48 -5.34 4.10 5.27
CA HIS A 48 -5.66 5.29 4.50
C HIS A 48 -6.66 4.98 3.39
N PHE A 49 -6.42 3.91 2.63
CA PHE A 49 -7.32 3.52 1.55
C PHE A 49 -8.65 3.01 2.09
N GLU A 50 -8.64 2.21 3.15
CA GLU A 50 -9.87 1.64 3.70
C GLU A 50 -10.75 2.69 4.37
N ASP A 51 -10.16 3.68 5.02
CA ASP A 51 -10.92 4.78 5.61
C ASP A 51 -11.60 5.63 4.54
N LYS A 52 -10.95 5.79 3.39
CA LYS A 52 -11.43 6.65 2.32
C LYS A 52 -12.37 5.93 1.36
N HIS A 53 -12.12 4.66 1.08
CA HIS A 53 -12.80 3.92 0.01
C HIS A 53 -13.52 2.66 0.48
N GLY A 54 -13.36 2.24 1.73
CA GLY A 54 -13.92 1.00 2.25
C GLY A 54 -12.91 -0.14 2.17
N LYS A 55 -13.30 -1.30 2.69
CA LYS A 55 -12.39 -2.44 2.81
C LYS A 55 -12.01 -3.03 1.46
N ALA A 56 -10.73 -3.32 1.31
CA ALA A 56 -10.21 -4.02 0.13
C ALA A 56 -10.42 -5.52 0.27
N GLU A 57 -10.64 -6.20 -0.87
CA GLU A 57 -10.81 -7.66 -0.91
C GLU A 57 -9.50 -8.38 -0.69
N SER A 58 -8.41 -7.81 -1.14
CA SER A 58 -7.08 -8.43 -0.99
C SER A 58 -6.00 -7.36 -0.97
N VAL A 59 -4.87 -7.73 -0.38
CA VAL A 59 -3.66 -6.90 -0.35
C VAL A 59 -2.51 -7.75 -0.87
N GLY A 60 -1.88 -7.30 -1.95
CA GLY A 60 -0.69 -7.93 -2.49
C GLY A 60 0.53 -7.09 -2.19
N MET A 61 1.67 -7.74 -1.96
CA MET A 61 2.93 -7.04 -1.71
C MET A 61 3.97 -7.48 -2.71
N GLY A 62 4.66 -6.49 -3.29
CA GLY A 62 5.80 -6.71 -4.14
C GLY A 62 7.04 -6.09 -3.52
N MET A 63 8.15 -6.80 -3.59
CA MET A 63 9.45 -6.27 -3.21
C MET A 63 10.34 -6.33 -4.43
N PRO A 64 10.74 -5.18 -4.99
CA PRO A 64 11.72 -5.19 -6.06
C PRO A 64 13.02 -5.77 -5.52
N GLY A 65 13.47 -6.80 -6.18
CA GLY A 65 14.65 -7.57 -5.79
C GLY A 65 15.94 -6.79 -5.91
#